data_cef91cdc3daadf618db68d663a4b2cca
#
_entry.id   cef91cdc3daadf618db68d663a4b2cca
#
_cell.length_a   1.000
_cell.length_b   1.000
_cell.length_c   1.000
_cell.angle_alpha   90.00
_cell.angle_beta   90.00
_cell.angle_gamma   90.00
#
_symmetry.space_group_name_H-M   'P 1'
#
loop_
_entity.id
_entity.type
_entity.pdbx_description
1 polymer ?
#
loop_
_entity_poly.entity_id
_entity_poly.type
_entity_poly.pdbx_seq_one_letter_code
_entity_poly.pdbx_strand_id
1 'polypeptide(L)'
;MFKVSDYEQSTGAYLKDIGGFKPLTKQDEMKLWRRIKKNPEDAEAKNKLINSNLKFVVSVANSYKGRGLSMSDLVAEGNIGLMKAYYKFDPKKDVKFISYSVHWIRQSIMEALQKRNSIDSEDLPLDYEKQDDGVDEDYIEADNTPNLITRFVDNDRDSEAERV
;
A
#
# COMPACT_ATOMS: atom_id res chain seq x y z
N MET A 1 2.67 -21.72 -22.10
CA MET A 1 2.19 -22.20 -20.78
C MET A 1 3.08 -21.59 -19.72
N PHE A 2 2.67 -20.47 -19.13
CA PHE A 2 3.44 -19.79 -18.08
C PHE A 2 3.37 -20.63 -16.80
N LYS A 3 4.53 -21.01 -16.28
CA LYS A 3 4.63 -21.83 -15.08
C LYS A 3 4.37 -20.96 -13.83
N VAL A 4 3.60 -21.47 -12.89
CA VAL A 4 3.33 -20.82 -11.57
C VAL A 4 4.63 -20.41 -10.85
N SER A 5 5.74 -21.12 -11.13
CA SER A 5 7.07 -20.84 -10.59
C SER A 5 7.65 -19.48 -10.99
N ASP A 6 7.26 -18.95 -12.17
CA ASP A 6 7.83 -17.69 -12.67
C ASP A 6 7.24 -16.47 -11.93
N TYR A 7 5.98 -16.58 -11.48
CA TYR A 7 5.31 -15.55 -10.66
C TYR A 7 5.85 -15.53 -9.23
N GLU A 8 6.17 -16.67 -8.65
CA GLU A 8 6.79 -16.75 -7.32
C GLU A 8 8.21 -16.20 -7.34
N GLN A 9 8.96 -16.42 -8.42
CA GLN A 9 10.31 -15.87 -8.57
C GLN A 9 10.30 -14.35 -8.75
N SER A 10 9.36 -13.79 -9.52
CA SER A 10 9.24 -12.33 -9.69
C SER A 10 8.84 -11.62 -8.41
N THR A 11 7.95 -12.20 -7.63
CA THR A 11 7.55 -11.67 -6.32
C THR A 11 8.71 -11.76 -5.33
N GLY A 12 9.48 -12.85 -5.34
CA GLY A 12 10.67 -13.02 -4.51
C GLY A 12 11.76 -11.98 -4.80
N ALA A 13 12.03 -11.70 -6.08
CA ALA A 13 12.96 -10.65 -6.50
C ALA A 13 12.51 -9.27 -6.01
N TYR A 14 11.24 -8.94 -6.20
CA TYR A 14 10.66 -7.69 -5.71
C TYR A 14 10.79 -7.54 -4.19
N LEU A 15 10.46 -8.58 -3.42
CA LEU A 15 10.60 -8.56 -1.96
C LEU A 15 12.05 -8.37 -1.51
N LYS A 16 13.00 -8.93 -2.25
CA LYS A 16 14.43 -8.72 -2.00
C LYS A 16 14.83 -7.28 -2.26
N ASP A 17 14.35 -6.68 -3.35
CA ASP A 17 14.67 -5.30 -3.72
C ASP A 17 14.12 -4.30 -2.70
N ILE A 18 12.90 -4.49 -2.23
CA ILE A 18 12.30 -3.60 -1.21
C ILE A 18 12.80 -3.87 0.21
N GLY A 19 13.43 -5.01 0.44
CA GLY A 19 13.90 -5.45 1.76
C GLY A 19 14.87 -4.50 2.44
N GLY A 20 15.64 -3.72 1.66
CA GLY A 20 16.58 -2.72 2.16
C GLY A 20 15.95 -1.40 2.61
N PHE A 21 14.69 -1.14 2.28
CA PHE A 21 14.03 0.09 2.68
C PHE A 21 13.52 0.01 4.12
N LYS A 22 13.90 1.00 4.94
CA LYS A 22 13.48 1.09 6.34
C LYS A 22 12.24 1.97 6.48
N PRO A 23 11.32 1.66 7.41
CA PRO A 23 10.25 2.56 7.78
C PRO A 23 10.80 3.91 8.27
N LEU A 24 10.07 4.97 7.98
CA LEU A 24 10.43 6.32 8.40
C LEU A 24 9.85 6.63 9.78
N THR A 25 10.62 7.34 10.59
CA THR A 25 10.08 8.00 11.77
C THR A 25 9.14 9.13 11.34
N LYS A 26 8.22 9.55 12.21
CA LYS A 26 7.33 10.69 11.94
C LYS A 26 8.13 11.96 11.61
N GLN A 27 9.25 12.18 12.30
CA GLN A 27 10.10 13.35 12.08
C GLN A 27 10.79 13.32 10.69
N ASP A 28 11.28 12.15 10.26
CA ASP A 28 11.93 12.02 8.97
C ASP A 28 10.91 12.13 7.83
N GLU A 29 9.72 11.57 8.02
CA GLU A 29 8.60 11.73 7.11
C GLU A 29 8.22 13.21 6.94
N MET A 30 8.12 13.97 8.02
CA MET A 30 7.85 15.41 7.96
C MET A 30 8.95 16.20 7.24
N LYS A 31 10.23 15.82 7.39
CA LYS A 31 11.34 16.44 6.65
C LYS A 31 11.19 16.21 5.15
N LEU A 32 10.83 15.00 4.75
CA LEU A 32 10.61 14.68 3.33
C LEU A 32 9.43 15.46 2.75
N TRP A 33 8.31 15.54 3.47
CA TRP A 33 7.16 16.34 3.03
C TRP A 33 7.50 17.83 2.89
N ARG A 34 8.32 18.39 3.77
CA ARG A 34 8.80 19.78 3.64
C ARG A 34 9.64 19.97 2.38
N ARG A 35 10.53 19.00 2.06
CA ARG A 35 11.31 19.02 0.82
C ARG A 35 10.42 18.97 -0.40
N ILE A 36 9.46 18.04 -0.44
CA ILE A 36 8.51 17.87 -1.54
C ILE A 36 7.65 19.14 -1.71
N LYS A 37 7.20 19.75 -0.62
CA LYS A 37 6.43 20.99 -0.67
C LYS A 37 7.26 22.14 -1.25
N LYS A 38 8.53 22.23 -0.92
CA LYS A 38 9.45 23.25 -1.45
C LYS A 38 9.81 23.01 -2.92
N ASN A 39 10.00 21.76 -3.29
CA ASN A 39 10.32 21.33 -4.65
C ASN A 39 9.49 20.08 -5.00
N PRO A 40 8.34 20.22 -5.69
CA PRO A 40 7.51 19.08 -6.10
C PRO A 40 8.21 18.08 -7.02
N GLU A 41 9.28 18.49 -7.69
CA GLU A 41 10.09 17.64 -8.57
C GLU A 41 11.26 16.95 -7.84
N ASP A 42 11.32 17.04 -6.50
CA ASP A 42 12.32 16.33 -5.69
C ASP A 42 12.07 14.82 -5.71
N ALA A 43 12.55 14.18 -6.77
CA ALA A 43 12.38 12.74 -6.99
C ALA A 43 13.01 11.90 -5.88
N GLU A 44 14.13 12.34 -5.29
CA GLU A 44 14.79 11.63 -4.19
C GLU A 44 13.90 11.59 -2.95
N ALA A 45 13.34 12.74 -2.54
CA ALA A 45 12.47 12.81 -1.38
C ALA A 45 11.17 12.01 -1.60
N LYS A 46 10.58 12.12 -2.79
CA LYS A 46 9.41 11.34 -3.19
C LYS A 46 9.68 9.84 -3.14
N ASN A 47 10.74 9.38 -3.79
CA ASN A 47 11.09 7.97 -3.84
C ASN A 47 11.37 7.42 -2.45
N LYS A 48 12.08 8.15 -1.60
CA LYS A 48 12.35 7.74 -0.24
C LYS A 48 11.07 7.58 0.60
N LEU A 49 10.13 8.49 0.45
CA LEU A 49 8.83 8.42 1.12
C LEU A 49 8.02 7.20 0.64
N ILE A 50 7.92 6.99 -0.67
CA ILE A 50 7.18 5.87 -1.24
C ILE A 50 7.84 4.54 -0.89
N ASN A 51 9.16 4.41 -1.11
CA ASN A 51 9.88 3.16 -0.91
C ASN A 51 9.81 2.67 0.54
N SER A 52 9.83 3.58 1.51
CA SER A 52 9.70 3.24 2.93
C SER A 52 8.36 2.59 3.30
N ASN A 53 7.35 2.71 2.45
CA ASN A 53 6.02 2.16 2.66
C ASN A 53 5.72 0.89 1.82
N LEU A 54 6.63 0.45 0.94
CA LEU A 54 6.38 -0.67 0.03
C LEU A 54 6.22 -2.00 0.77
N LYS A 55 6.98 -2.25 1.83
CA LYS A 55 6.81 -3.45 2.65
C LYS A 55 5.44 -3.52 3.30
N PHE A 56 4.91 -2.39 3.72
CA PHE A 56 3.58 -2.31 4.29
C PHE A 56 2.51 -2.64 3.25
N VAL A 57 2.66 -2.17 2.02
CA VAL A 57 1.76 -2.56 0.91
C VAL A 57 1.73 -4.08 0.74
N VAL A 58 2.89 -4.74 0.79
CA VAL A 58 2.98 -6.20 0.70
C VAL A 58 2.25 -6.87 1.86
N SER A 59 2.39 -6.38 3.08
CA SER A 59 1.66 -6.90 4.25
C SER A 59 0.15 -6.80 4.06
N VAL A 60 -0.35 -5.67 3.60
CA VAL A 60 -1.78 -5.47 3.33
C VAL A 60 -2.24 -6.39 2.20
N ALA A 61 -1.50 -6.45 1.08
CA ALA A 61 -1.82 -7.32 -0.05
C ALA A 61 -1.90 -8.80 0.36
N ASN A 62 -1.00 -9.25 1.24
CA ASN A 62 -0.99 -10.63 1.73
C ASN A 62 -2.27 -11.02 2.47
N SER A 63 -2.95 -10.08 3.13
CA SER A 63 -4.24 -10.33 3.79
C SER A 63 -5.38 -10.63 2.81
N TYR A 64 -5.21 -10.32 1.53
CA TYR A 64 -6.17 -10.57 0.45
C TYR A 64 -5.79 -11.77 -0.44
N LYS A 65 -4.72 -12.50 -0.09
CA LYS A 65 -4.27 -13.68 -0.83
C LYS A 65 -5.37 -14.74 -0.92
N GLY A 66 -5.48 -15.40 -2.09
CA GLY A 66 -6.44 -16.48 -2.31
C GLY A 66 -7.86 -16.01 -2.67
N ARG A 67 -8.07 -14.73 -2.94
CA ARG A 67 -9.39 -14.16 -3.28
C ARG A 67 -9.61 -13.92 -4.79
N GLY A 68 -8.76 -14.49 -5.66
CA GLY A 68 -8.94 -14.45 -7.12
C GLY A 68 -7.87 -13.67 -7.88
N LEU A 69 -6.99 -12.92 -7.21
CA LEU A 69 -5.83 -12.28 -7.81
C LEU A 69 -4.52 -12.91 -7.33
N SER A 70 -3.50 -12.88 -8.19
CA SER A 70 -2.15 -13.29 -7.83
C SER A 70 -1.55 -12.34 -6.79
N MET A 71 -0.54 -12.79 -6.05
CA MET A 71 0.15 -11.93 -5.09
C MET A 71 0.81 -10.72 -5.77
N SER A 72 1.37 -10.92 -6.97
CA SER A 72 1.94 -9.83 -7.77
C SER A 72 0.90 -8.78 -8.15
N ASP A 73 -0.30 -9.21 -8.56
CA ASP A 73 -1.39 -8.30 -8.91
C ASP A 73 -1.90 -7.56 -7.69
N LEU A 74 -2.07 -8.24 -6.55
CA LEU A 74 -2.47 -7.62 -5.30
C LEU A 74 -1.48 -6.54 -4.84
N VAL A 75 -0.19 -6.80 -4.95
CA VAL A 75 0.87 -5.82 -4.64
C VAL A 75 0.84 -4.66 -5.62
N ALA A 76 0.68 -4.92 -6.91
CA ALA A 76 0.58 -3.87 -7.94
C ALA A 76 -0.61 -2.93 -7.67
N GLU A 77 -1.78 -3.48 -7.39
CA GLU A 77 -2.97 -2.70 -7.04
C GLU A 77 -2.80 -1.94 -5.71
N GLY A 78 -2.16 -2.57 -4.73
CA GLY A 78 -1.80 -1.90 -3.47
C GLY A 78 -0.85 -0.72 -3.68
N ASN A 79 0.13 -0.85 -4.57
CA ASN A 79 1.05 0.23 -4.93
C ASN A 79 0.32 1.37 -5.66
N ILE A 80 -0.67 1.07 -6.49
CA ILE A 80 -1.54 2.10 -7.09
C ILE A 80 -2.29 2.87 -5.99
N GLY A 81 -2.83 2.16 -5.00
CA GLY A 81 -3.47 2.78 -3.83
C GLY A 81 -2.51 3.68 -3.04
N LEU A 82 -1.28 3.23 -2.81
CA LEU A 82 -0.24 4.03 -2.16
C LEU A 82 0.05 5.33 -2.94
N MET A 83 0.11 5.27 -4.26
CA MET A 83 0.31 6.45 -5.11
C MET A 83 -0.89 7.40 -5.05
N LYS A 84 -2.11 6.89 -5.07
CA LYS A 84 -3.32 7.72 -4.87
C LYS A 84 -3.26 8.45 -3.52
N ALA A 85 -2.88 7.73 -2.45
CA ALA A 85 -2.70 8.33 -1.13
C ALA A 85 -1.64 9.45 -1.13
N TYR A 86 -0.52 9.23 -1.80
CA TYR A 86 0.55 10.23 -1.91
C TYR A 86 0.05 11.56 -2.46
N TYR A 87 -0.75 11.54 -3.52
CA TYR A 87 -1.27 12.77 -4.14
C TYR A 87 -2.38 13.45 -3.34
N LYS A 88 -3.08 12.72 -2.48
CA LYS A 88 -4.21 13.24 -1.69
C LYS A 88 -3.87 13.53 -0.23
N PHE A 89 -2.70 13.11 0.25
CA PHE A 89 -2.29 13.30 1.64
C PHE A 89 -2.01 14.76 1.97
N ASP A 90 -2.55 15.22 3.10
CA ASP A 90 -2.23 16.53 3.67
C ASP A 90 -1.22 16.37 4.83
N PRO A 91 0.05 16.77 4.62
CA PRO A 91 1.09 16.66 5.65
C PRO A 91 0.87 17.54 6.88
N LYS A 92 -0.09 18.46 6.84
CA LYS A 92 -0.45 19.30 7.98
C LYS A 92 -1.27 18.56 9.03
N LYS A 93 -1.92 17.46 8.65
CA LYS A 93 -2.65 16.59 9.57
C LYS A 93 -1.65 15.85 10.46
N ASP A 94 -1.96 15.73 11.74
CA ASP A 94 -1.08 15.07 12.72
C ASP A 94 -1.23 13.55 12.69
N VAL A 95 -1.09 12.97 11.51
CA VAL A 95 -1.14 11.52 11.26
C VAL A 95 0.05 11.08 10.43
N LYS A 96 0.51 9.84 10.62
CA LYS A 96 1.52 9.26 9.75
C LYS A 96 0.94 8.94 8.38
N PHE A 97 1.76 9.08 7.33
CA PHE A 97 1.36 8.74 5.97
C PHE A 97 0.88 7.30 5.83
N ILE A 98 1.54 6.34 6.51
CA ILE A 98 1.14 4.93 6.50
C ILE A 98 -0.30 4.72 7.01
N SER A 99 -0.71 5.45 8.05
CA SER A 99 -2.06 5.35 8.63
C SER A 99 -3.15 5.89 7.68
N TYR A 100 -2.83 6.91 6.91
CA TYR A 100 -3.70 7.43 5.87
C TYR A 100 -3.72 6.52 4.63
N SER A 101 -2.54 6.08 4.19
CA SER A 101 -2.41 5.32 2.95
C SER A 101 -3.04 3.94 2.98
N VAL A 102 -3.19 3.33 4.17
CA VAL A 102 -3.79 1.99 4.29
C VAL A 102 -5.20 1.90 3.71
N HIS A 103 -6.00 2.95 3.84
CA HIS A 103 -7.36 3.02 3.30
C HIS A 103 -7.35 2.99 1.78
N TRP A 104 -6.46 3.77 1.15
CA TRP A 104 -6.28 3.81 -0.29
C TRP A 104 -5.74 2.50 -0.86
N ILE A 105 -4.79 1.87 -0.15
CA ILE A 105 -4.22 0.58 -0.52
C ILE A 105 -5.32 -0.49 -0.54
N ARG A 106 -6.11 -0.57 0.54
CA ARG A 106 -7.22 -1.52 0.65
C ARG A 106 -8.28 -1.29 -0.41
N GLN A 107 -8.69 -0.05 -0.61
CA GLN A 107 -9.70 0.30 -1.60
C GLN A 107 -9.26 -0.14 -3.00
N SER A 108 -8.04 0.19 -3.42
CA SER A 108 -7.53 -0.23 -4.74
C SER A 108 -7.51 -1.74 -4.92
N ILE A 109 -7.09 -2.49 -3.90
CA ILE A 109 -7.08 -3.96 -3.93
C ILE A 109 -8.52 -4.51 -4.02
N MET A 110 -9.43 -3.97 -3.23
CA MET A 110 -10.85 -4.41 -3.25
C MET A 110 -11.53 -4.12 -4.57
N GLU A 111 -11.31 -2.95 -5.16
CA GLU A 111 -11.81 -2.60 -6.50
C GLU A 111 -11.31 -3.59 -7.57
N ALA A 112 -10.03 -3.95 -7.53
CA ALA A 112 -9.46 -4.92 -8.46
C ALA A 112 -10.05 -6.33 -8.27
N LEU A 113 -10.27 -6.77 -7.03
CA LEU A 113 -10.92 -8.05 -6.73
C LEU A 113 -12.37 -8.08 -7.20
N GLN A 114 -13.13 -7.01 -6.98
CA GLN A 114 -14.51 -6.90 -7.45
C GLN A 114 -14.58 -6.95 -8.99
N LYS A 115 -13.70 -6.19 -9.65
CA LYS A 115 -13.62 -6.20 -11.12
C LYS A 115 -13.29 -7.59 -11.65
N ARG A 116 -12.38 -8.31 -11.01
CA ARG A 116 -12.04 -9.68 -11.38
C ARG A 116 -13.24 -10.62 -11.24
N ASN A 117 -13.91 -10.57 -10.09
CA ASN A 117 -15.06 -11.43 -9.82
C ASN A 117 -16.26 -11.13 -10.73
N SER A 118 -16.43 -9.88 -11.17
CA SER A 118 -17.47 -9.47 -12.10
C SER A 118 -17.25 -10.01 -13.51
N ILE A 119 -15.99 -10.22 -13.91
CA ILE A 119 -15.65 -10.82 -15.22
C ILE A 119 -15.98 -12.32 -15.23
N ASP A 120 -15.84 -13.01 -14.11
CA ASP A 120 -16.11 -14.44 -13.99
C ASP A 120 -17.63 -14.74 -13.81
N SER A 121 -18.45 -13.72 -13.50
CA SER A 121 -19.93 -13.83 -13.48
C SER A 121 -20.50 -13.22 -14.76
N GLU A 122 -20.97 -14.07 -15.68
CA GLU A 122 -21.52 -13.68 -17.00
C GLU A 122 -22.79 -12.82 -16.95
N ASP A 123 -23.25 -12.39 -15.77
CA ASP A 123 -24.51 -11.70 -15.56
C ASP A 123 -24.39 -10.47 -14.64
N LEU A 124 -23.68 -9.41 -15.06
CA LEU A 124 -23.91 -8.10 -14.40
C LEU A 124 -23.83 -6.94 -15.40
N PRO A 125 -24.85 -6.03 -15.43
CA PRO A 125 -24.84 -4.88 -16.32
C PRO A 125 -23.70 -3.92 -15.93
N LEU A 126 -23.02 -3.43 -16.96
CA LEU A 126 -21.89 -2.51 -16.91
C LEU A 126 -22.37 -1.07 -16.64
N ASP A 127 -23.00 -0.83 -15.50
CA ASP A 127 -23.33 0.52 -15.01
C ASP A 127 -22.55 0.78 -13.71
N TYR A 128 -21.25 0.98 -13.87
CA TYR A 128 -20.46 1.57 -12.82
C TYR A 128 -20.25 3.06 -13.16
N GLU A 129 -21.20 3.88 -12.75
CA GLU A 129 -20.93 5.29 -12.53
C GLU A 129 -19.79 5.39 -11.50
N LYS A 130 -18.67 5.95 -11.93
CA LYS A 130 -17.63 6.44 -11.03
C LYS A 130 -18.24 7.49 -10.12
N GLN A 131 -18.80 7.08 -9.00
CA GLN A 131 -18.93 8.00 -7.89
C GLN A 131 -17.52 8.29 -7.41
N ASP A 132 -17.07 9.50 -7.67
CA ASP A 132 -15.93 10.14 -7.01
C ASP A 132 -16.38 10.50 -5.59
N ASP A 133 -16.77 9.47 -4.85
CA ASP A 133 -17.16 9.62 -3.47
C ASP A 133 -15.90 9.75 -2.65
N GLY A 134 -15.65 10.99 -2.24
CA GLY A 134 -14.67 11.30 -1.24
C GLY A 134 -14.77 10.29 -0.11
N VAL A 135 -13.62 9.75 0.28
CA VAL A 135 -13.52 8.83 1.41
C VAL A 135 -14.23 9.48 2.59
N ASP A 136 -15.43 8.98 2.93
CA ASP A 136 -16.12 9.38 4.13
C ASP A 136 -15.18 9.12 5.31
N GLU A 137 -14.80 10.20 5.99
CA GLU A 137 -13.92 10.14 7.17
C GLU A 137 -14.53 9.29 8.30
N ASP A 138 -15.80 8.93 8.21
CA ASP A 138 -16.56 8.14 9.21
C ASP A 138 -16.44 6.61 9.01
N TYR A 139 -15.82 6.11 7.94
CA TYR A 139 -15.64 4.67 7.72
C TYR A 139 -14.37 4.11 8.37
N ILE A 140 -13.93 4.73 9.48
CA ILE A 140 -12.73 4.32 10.24
C ILE A 140 -13.06 3.20 11.26
N GLU A 141 -14.30 2.75 11.37
CA GLU A 141 -14.67 1.71 12.34
C GLU A 141 -14.73 0.31 11.73
N ALA A 142 -13.95 -0.57 12.38
CA ALA A 142 -14.04 -2.01 12.40
C ALA A 142 -13.30 -2.80 11.32
N ASP A 143 -12.01 -2.57 11.12
CA ASP A 143 -11.18 -3.67 10.66
C ASP A 143 -9.73 -3.56 11.16
N ASN A 144 -9.13 -4.67 11.55
CA ASN A 144 -7.77 -5.03 11.99
C ASN A 144 -6.57 -4.11 11.59
N THR A 145 -6.83 -2.89 11.16
CA THR A 145 -5.83 -1.91 10.70
C THR A 145 -4.78 -1.58 11.76
N PRO A 146 -5.13 -1.34 13.04
CA PRO A 146 -4.15 -1.12 14.09
C PRO A 146 -3.22 -2.33 14.25
N ASN A 147 -3.75 -3.54 14.14
CA ASN A 147 -2.98 -4.78 14.30
C ASN A 147 -1.95 -4.98 13.16
N LEU A 148 -2.30 -4.65 11.91
CA LEU A 148 -1.36 -4.75 10.78
C LEU A 148 -0.25 -3.70 10.89
N ILE A 149 -0.59 -2.47 11.25
CA ILE A 149 0.40 -1.40 11.44
C ILE A 149 1.31 -1.74 12.63
N THR A 150 0.75 -2.19 13.75
CA THR A 150 1.51 -2.58 14.94
C THR A 150 2.44 -3.75 14.64
N ARG A 151 1.95 -4.80 14.00
CA ARG A 151 2.79 -5.96 13.60
C ARG A 151 3.92 -5.57 12.65
N PHE A 152 3.66 -4.64 11.73
CA PHE A 152 4.68 -4.18 10.80
C PHE A 152 5.77 -3.37 11.53
N VAL A 153 5.38 -2.49 12.44
CA VAL A 153 6.30 -1.67 13.23
C VAL A 153 7.07 -2.51 14.26
N ASP A 154 6.40 -3.47 14.91
CA ASP A 154 7.02 -4.33 15.92
C ASP A 154 7.99 -5.34 15.27
N ASN A 155 7.64 -5.90 14.11
CA ASN A 155 8.52 -6.84 13.40
C ASN A 155 9.83 -6.18 12.92
N ASP A 156 9.82 -4.88 12.64
CA ASP A 156 11.05 -4.13 12.30
C ASP A 156 11.91 -3.82 13.55
N ARG A 157 11.30 -3.68 14.73
CA ARG A 157 12.06 -3.52 15.99
C ARG A 157 12.83 -4.78 16.37
N ASP A 158 12.21 -5.94 16.19
CA ASP A 158 12.84 -7.22 16.49
C ASP A 158 13.99 -7.53 15.52
N SER A 159 13.89 -7.09 14.25
CA SER A 159 14.97 -7.25 13.26
C SER A 159 16.19 -6.35 13.53
N GLU A 160 16.04 -5.27 14.28
CA GLU A 160 17.16 -4.43 14.72
C GLU A 160 17.84 -4.97 15.98
N ALA A 161 17.12 -5.66 16.85
CA ALA A 161 17.67 -6.24 18.08
C ALA A 161 18.58 -7.46 17.81
N GLU A 162 18.37 -8.18 16.71
CA GLU A 162 19.23 -9.31 16.32
C GLU A 162 20.52 -8.94 15.59
N ARG A 163 20.73 -7.63 15.30
CA ARG A 163 21.93 -7.14 14.59
C ARG A 163 22.99 -6.48 15.48
N VAL A 164 22.87 -6.63 16.77
CA VAL A 164 23.87 -6.14 17.74
C VAL A 164 24.78 -7.28 18.16
#